data_924546ecc06b8196a2824e5dd5bbc699
#
_entry.id   924546ecc06b8196a2824e5dd5bbc699
#
_cell.length_a   1.000
_cell.length_b   1.000
_cell.length_c   1.000
_cell.angle_alpha   90.00
_cell.angle_beta   90.00
_cell.angle_gamma   90.00
#
_symmetry.space_group_name_H-M   'P 1'
#
loop_
_entity.id
_entity.type
_entity.pdbx_description
1 polymer ?
#
loop_
_entity_poly.entity_id
_entity_poly.type
_entity_poly.pdbx_seq_one_letter_code
_entity_poly.pdbx_strand_id
1 'polypeptide(L)'
;MSEREEAPGAAEVRRARPEDLPRVVELITEHAVYEKAAPPAPGLADRLAALLFGPEHPRLRCFVAALPDGTLAGYATCAPELSTWDGTEYLHMDCLYLTEPSRGHGLGPLLITALRTEARALGLPELQWQTPTWNENAIRFYDRLGATSKEKRRYTLRAEA
;
A
#
# COMPACT_ATOMS: atom_id res chain seq x y z
N MET A 1 15.02 4.60 -42.85
CA MET A 1 14.61 3.71 -41.76
C MET A 1 14.07 4.61 -40.69
N SER A 2 12.75 4.56 -40.51
CA SER A 2 12.08 5.32 -39.47
C SER A 2 12.30 4.56 -38.15
N GLU A 3 13.09 5.12 -37.25
CA GLU A 3 13.08 4.70 -35.85
C GLU A 3 11.68 4.94 -35.33
N ARG A 4 10.96 3.87 -35.10
CA ARG A 4 9.72 3.94 -34.33
C ARG A 4 10.14 4.28 -32.92
N GLU A 5 9.97 5.53 -32.54
CA GLU A 5 9.96 5.96 -31.17
C GLU A 5 8.86 5.14 -30.48
N GLU A 6 9.26 4.12 -29.72
CA GLU A 6 8.31 3.39 -28.87
C GLU A 6 7.72 4.42 -27.92
N ALA A 7 6.40 4.57 -27.99
CA ALA A 7 5.68 5.40 -27.04
C ALA A 7 6.06 4.96 -25.61
N PRO A 8 6.35 5.89 -24.69
CA PRO A 8 6.69 5.53 -23.32
C PRO A 8 5.60 4.62 -22.76
N GLY A 9 6.00 3.49 -22.18
CA GLY A 9 5.10 2.53 -21.58
C GLY A 9 4.16 3.22 -20.58
N ALA A 10 3.00 2.60 -20.32
CA ALA A 10 2.08 3.10 -19.30
C ALA A 10 2.67 2.89 -17.90
N ALA A 11 2.24 3.71 -16.93
CA ALA A 11 2.51 3.44 -15.52
C ALA A 11 1.93 2.08 -15.14
N GLU A 12 2.63 1.33 -14.31
CA GLU A 12 2.21 0.00 -13.87
C GLU A 12 2.25 -0.15 -12.36
N VAL A 13 1.38 -1.01 -11.85
CA VAL A 13 1.44 -1.49 -10.47
C VAL A 13 1.92 -2.92 -10.49
N ARG A 14 2.95 -3.20 -9.72
CA ARG A 14 3.57 -4.53 -9.63
C ARG A 14 3.99 -4.83 -8.19
N ARG A 15 4.31 -6.08 -7.94
CA ARG A 15 4.91 -6.50 -6.68
C ARG A 15 6.27 -5.81 -6.50
N ALA A 16 6.55 -5.35 -5.29
CA ALA A 16 7.86 -4.79 -4.95
C ALA A 16 8.96 -5.87 -5.03
N ARG A 17 10.13 -5.48 -5.45
CA ARG A 17 11.34 -6.29 -5.53
C ARG A 17 12.36 -5.81 -4.50
N PRO A 18 13.37 -6.63 -4.12
CA PRO A 18 14.39 -6.19 -3.18
C PRO A 18 15.06 -4.85 -3.55
N GLU A 19 15.33 -4.61 -4.83
CA GLU A 19 15.93 -3.37 -5.32
C GLU A 19 15.04 -2.14 -5.17
N ASP A 20 13.72 -2.30 -5.01
CA ASP A 20 12.79 -1.19 -4.78
C ASP A 20 12.84 -0.68 -3.33
N LEU A 21 13.36 -1.48 -2.42
CA LEU A 21 13.22 -1.24 -0.99
C LEU A 21 13.78 0.10 -0.51
N PRO A 22 14.95 0.59 -0.99
CA PRO A 22 15.42 1.91 -0.61
C PRO A 22 14.40 3.02 -0.91
N ARG A 23 13.80 3.00 -2.10
CA ARG A 23 12.79 3.99 -2.47
C ARG A 23 11.47 3.78 -1.71
N VAL A 24 11.07 2.55 -1.46
CA VAL A 24 9.87 2.25 -0.66
C VAL A 24 10.03 2.82 0.76
N VAL A 25 11.20 2.69 1.38
CA VAL A 25 11.47 3.27 2.71
C VAL A 25 11.37 4.80 2.68
N GLU A 26 11.85 5.46 1.63
CA GLU A 26 11.68 6.91 1.45
C GLU A 26 10.18 7.26 1.34
N LEU A 27 9.41 6.52 0.56
CA LEU A 27 7.96 6.72 0.41
C LEU A 27 7.23 6.52 1.74
N ILE A 28 7.63 5.54 2.54
CA ILE A 28 7.08 5.32 3.88
C ILE A 28 7.35 6.52 4.78
N THR A 29 8.55 7.08 4.71
CA THR A 29 8.92 8.27 5.48
C THR A 29 8.10 9.49 5.04
N GLU A 30 7.94 9.71 3.75
CA GLU A 30 7.06 10.76 3.20
C GLU A 30 5.61 10.57 3.66
N HIS A 31 5.13 9.33 3.65
CA HIS A 31 3.78 8.96 4.11
C HIS A 31 3.59 9.28 5.59
N ALA A 32 4.56 8.96 6.44
CA ALA A 32 4.52 9.27 7.87
C ALA A 32 4.40 10.79 8.10
N VAL A 33 5.18 11.60 7.38
CA VAL A 33 5.08 13.07 7.44
C VAL A 33 3.69 13.54 7.02
N TYR A 34 3.16 13.00 5.92
CA TYR A 34 1.82 13.36 5.44
C TYR A 34 0.74 13.03 6.47
N GLU A 35 0.81 11.89 7.12
CA GLU A 35 -0.15 11.47 8.15
C GLU A 35 0.14 12.06 9.54
N LYS A 36 1.11 12.95 9.67
CA LYS A 36 1.49 13.59 10.94
C LYS A 36 1.91 12.56 11.99
N ALA A 37 2.48 11.45 11.55
CA ALA A 37 3.00 10.39 12.39
C ALA A 37 4.48 10.59 12.68
N ALA A 38 4.97 9.90 13.72
CA ALA A 38 6.40 9.85 14.00
C ALA A 38 7.13 9.14 12.84
N PRO A 39 8.37 9.56 12.50
CA PRO A 39 9.15 8.87 11.49
C PRO A 39 9.43 7.43 11.91
N PRO A 40 9.57 6.50 10.94
CA PRO A 40 9.95 5.12 11.25
C PRO A 40 11.27 5.05 12.03
N ALA A 41 11.36 4.08 12.92
CA ALA A 41 12.59 3.82 13.66
C ALA A 41 13.73 3.37 12.71
N PRO A 42 15.00 3.65 13.06
CA PRO A 42 16.15 3.18 12.27
C PRO A 42 16.11 1.67 12.01
N GLY A 43 16.63 1.23 10.87
CA GLY A 43 16.66 -0.19 10.51
C GLY A 43 15.39 -0.70 9.84
N LEU A 44 14.49 0.18 9.41
CA LEU A 44 13.24 -0.23 8.76
C LEU A 44 13.48 -1.06 7.49
N ALA A 45 14.46 -0.71 6.66
CA ALA A 45 14.77 -1.44 5.43
C ALA A 45 15.07 -2.92 5.70
N ASP A 46 15.90 -3.21 6.69
CA ASP A 46 16.26 -4.59 7.06
C ASP A 46 15.06 -5.36 7.61
N ARG A 47 14.25 -4.72 8.44
CA ARG A 47 13.03 -5.35 8.98
C ARG A 47 12.02 -5.65 7.88
N LEU A 48 11.81 -4.72 6.94
CA LEU A 48 10.91 -4.94 5.80
C LEU A 48 11.45 -6.00 4.84
N ALA A 49 12.75 -6.02 4.58
CA ALA A 49 13.36 -7.05 3.75
C ALA A 49 13.09 -8.45 4.33
N ALA A 50 13.24 -8.61 5.63
CA ALA A 50 12.95 -9.88 6.30
C ALA A 50 11.49 -10.30 6.17
N LEU A 51 10.55 -9.36 6.27
CA LEU A 51 9.11 -9.64 6.16
C LEU A 51 8.65 -9.88 4.72
N LEU A 52 9.17 -9.10 3.77
CA LEU A 52 8.72 -9.13 2.38
C LEU A 52 9.39 -10.22 1.55
N PHE A 53 10.67 -10.48 1.80
CA PHE A 53 11.51 -11.30 0.92
C PHE A 53 12.16 -12.50 1.63
N GLY A 54 12.09 -12.58 2.96
CA GLY A 54 12.65 -13.68 3.72
C GLY A 54 11.84 -14.98 3.58
N PRO A 55 10.53 -14.97 3.84
CA PRO A 55 9.73 -16.19 3.77
C PRO A 55 9.42 -16.61 2.33
N GLU A 56 9.28 -17.91 2.09
CA GLU A 56 8.81 -18.45 0.81
C GLU A 56 7.40 -17.92 0.48
N HIS A 57 6.53 -17.86 1.49
CA HIS A 57 5.17 -17.30 1.38
C HIS A 57 5.04 -16.13 2.38
N PRO A 58 5.45 -14.92 2.00
CA PRO A 58 5.41 -13.78 2.90
C PRO A 58 3.98 -13.40 3.27
N ARG A 59 3.75 -13.15 4.56
CA ARG A 59 2.46 -12.63 5.03
C ARG A 59 2.27 -11.17 4.61
N LEU A 60 3.31 -10.34 4.78
CA LEU A 60 3.29 -8.95 4.31
C LEU A 60 3.61 -8.90 2.82
N ARG A 61 2.81 -8.16 2.07
CA ARG A 61 3.02 -7.92 0.64
C ARG A 61 3.09 -6.43 0.38
N CYS A 62 3.97 -6.05 -0.55
CA CYS A 62 4.12 -4.67 -0.98
C CYS A 62 3.95 -4.58 -2.50
N PHE A 63 3.13 -3.63 -2.94
CA PHE A 63 2.95 -3.27 -4.33
C PHE A 63 3.48 -1.86 -4.55
N VAL A 64 4.06 -1.61 -5.70
CA VAL A 64 4.60 -0.30 -6.07
C VAL A 64 3.96 0.18 -7.35
N ALA A 65 3.75 1.50 -7.43
CA ALA A 65 3.32 2.18 -8.64
C ALA A 65 4.56 2.74 -9.35
N ALA A 66 4.92 2.12 -10.46
CA ALA A 66 6.07 2.50 -11.26
C ALA A 66 5.65 3.34 -12.45
N LEU A 67 6.28 4.51 -12.60
CA LEU A 67 6.10 5.37 -13.76
C LEU A 67 6.83 4.80 -14.98
N PRO A 68 6.55 5.28 -16.22
CA PRO A 68 7.19 4.78 -17.43
C PRO A 68 8.72 4.85 -17.42
N ASP A 69 9.31 5.80 -16.71
CA ASP A 69 10.75 5.95 -16.54
C ASP A 69 11.35 5.04 -15.45
N GLY A 70 10.53 4.22 -14.79
CA GLY A 70 10.92 3.34 -13.70
C GLY A 70 10.92 3.98 -12.31
N THR A 71 10.65 5.28 -12.20
CA THR A 71 10.51 5.98 -10.91
C THR A 71 9.30 5.44 -10.15
N LEU A 72 9.45 5.18 -8.85
CA LEU A 72 8.33 4.77 -8.03
C LEU A 72 7.57 5.99 -7.49
N ALA A 73 6.29 6.06 -7.84
CA ALA A 73 5.39 7.14 -7.48
C ALA A 73 4.57 6.87 -6.22
N GLY A 74 4.54 5.64 -5.77
CA GLY A 74 3.74 5.24 -4.62
C GLY A 74 3.86 3.77 -4.28
N TYR A 75 3.23 3.39 -3.19
CA TYR A 75 3.23 2.01 -2.70
C TYR A 75 1.95 1.70 -1.95
N ALA A 76 1.68 0.42 -1.81
CA ALA A 76 0.67 -0.12 -0.90
C ALA A 76 1.18 -1.39 -0.24
N THR A 77 0.82 -1.60 1.02
CA THR A 77 1.14 -2.82 1.74
C THR A 77 -0.13 -3.48 2.25
N CYS A 78 -0.14 -4.80 2.29
CA CYS A 78 -1.27 -5.58 2.77
C CYS A 78 -0.84 -6.90 3.39
N ALA A 79 -1.69 -7.41 4.25
CA ALA A 79 -1.52 -8.72 4.87
C ALA A 79 -2.88 -9.33 5.22
N PRO A 80 -3.05 -10.66 5.18
CA PRO A 80 -4.24 -11.31 5.70
C PRO A 80 -4.38 -11.09 7.21
N GLU A 81 -5.60 -10.83 7.66
CA GLU A 81 -5.97 -10.73 9.07
C GLU A 81 -7.25 -11.49 9.35
N LEU A 82 -7.44 -11.89 10.61
CA LEU A 82 -8.58 -12.66 11.05
C LEU A 82 -9.72 -11.76 11.53
N SER A 83 -10.94 -12.09 11.10
CA SER A 83 -12.17 -11.57 11.68
C SER A 83 -12.81 -12.65 12.55
N THR A 84 -12.88 -12.42 13.84
CA THR A 84 -13.55 -13.35 14.76
C THR A 84 -15.05 -13.44 14.45
N TRP A 85 -15.66 -12.32 14.09
CA TRP A 85 -17.11 -12.28 13.82
C TRP A 85 -17.50 -13.07 12.56
N ASP A 86 -16.62 -13.03 11.55
CA ASP A 86 -16.90 -13.73 10.30
C ASP A 86 -16.30 -15.15 10.27
N GLY A 87 -15.41 -15.45 11.21
CA GLY A 87 -14.72 -16.73 11.27
C GLY A 87 -13.81 -17.00 10.06
N THR A 88 -13.34 -15.94 9.42
CA THR A 88 -12.49 -16.02 8.23
C THR A 88 -11.48 -14.87 8.20
N GLU A 89 -10.55 -14.97 7.25
CA GLU A 89 -9.59 -13.89 7.00
C GLU A 89 -10.15 -12.86 6.00
N TYR A 90 -9.61 -11.67 6.05
CA TYR A 90 -9.75 -10.62 5.05
C TYR A 90 -8.37 -10.07 4.71
N LEU A 91 -8.23 -9.33 3.62
CA LEU A 91 -6.98 -8.68 3.29
C LEU A 91 -6.96 -7.26 3.89
N HIS A 92 -6.08 -7.05 4.86
CA HIS A 92 -5.89 -5.73 5.47
C HIS A 92 -4.89 -4.92 4.64
N MET A 93 -5.31 -3.76 4.15
CA MET A 93 -4.41 -2.78 3.57
C MET A 93 -3.87 -1.89 4.68
N ASP A 94 -2.57 -2.03 4.98
CA ASP A 94 -1.94 -1.25 6.04
C ASP A 94 -1.58 0.16 5.57
N CYS A 95 -1.00 0.27 4.38
CA CYS A 95 -0.56 1.54 3.81
C CYS A 95 -1.01 1.69 2.36
N LEU A 96 -1.32 2.92 1.98
CA LEU A 96 -1.51 3.37 0.61
C LEU A 96 -1.03 4.81 0.51
N TYR A 97 -0.02 5.07 -0.32
CA TYR A 97 0.55 6.40 -0.49
C TYR A 97 0.99 6.64 -1.91
N LEU A 98 0.71 7.83 -2.40
CA LEU A 98 1.22 8.38 -3.67
C LEU A 98 1.91 9.71 -3.39
N THR A 99 3.04 9.96 -4.05
CA THR A 99 3.68 11.27 -4.02
C THR A 99 2.71 12.34 -4.51
N GLU A 100 2.81 13.55 -3.99
CA GLU A 100 1.88 14.63 -4.35
C GLU A 100 1.77 14.87 -5.87
N PRO A 101 2.89 14.97 -6.63
CA PRO A 101 2.79 15.16 -8.08
C PRO A 101 2.12 14.01 -8.82
N SER A 102 2.07 12.83 -8.24
CA SER A 102 1.53 11.62 -8.87
C SER A 102 0.05 11.39 -8.60
N ARG A 103 -0.54 12.19 -7.73
CA ARG A 103 -1.98 12.10 -7.41
C ARG A 103 -2.84 12.65 -8.55
N GLY A 104 -4.05 12.09 -8.70
CA GLY A 104 -4.98 12.51 -9.73
C GLY A 104 -4.70 11.95 -11.12
N HIS A 105 -3.81 10.96 -11.24
CA HIS A 105 -3.45 10.31 -12.52
C HIS A 105 -3.88 8.84 -12.59
N GLY A 106 -4.79 8.40 -11.73
CA GLY A 106 -5.34 7.05 -11.77
C GLY A 106 -4.50 5.96 -11.10
N LEU A 107 -3.39 6.31 -10.44
CA LEU A 107 -2.51 5.32 -9.80
C LEU A 107 -3.11 4.73 -8.52
N GLY A 108 -3.87 5.51 -7.77
CA GLY A 108 -4.58 5.03 -6.58
C GLY A 108 -5.54 3.89 -6.89
N PRO A 109 -6.45 4.05 -7.87
CA PRO A 109 -7.30 2.95 -8.33
C PRO A 109 -6.52 1.73 -8.81
N LEU A 110 -5.38 1.89 -9.49
CA LEU A 110 -4.54 0.77 -9.92
C LEU A 110 -3.95 0.01 -8.73
N LEU A 111 -3.50 0.69 -7.68
CA LEU A 111 -3.03 0.05 -6.45
C LEU A 111 -4.17 -0.74 -5.77
N ILE A 112 -5.34 -0.16 -5.65
CA ILE A 112 -6.52 -0.85 -5.09
C ILE A 112 -6.87 -2.09 -5.93
N THR A 113 -6.83 -1.98 -7.25
CA THR A 113 -7.09 -3.11 -8.16
C THR A 113 -6.09 -4.23 -7.93
N ALA A 114 -4.80 -3.90 -7.75
CA ALA A 114 -3.77 -4.90 -7.46
C ALA A 114 -4.05 -5.63 -6.13
N LEU A 115 -4.46 -4.91 -5.09
CA LEU A 115 -4.80 -5.51 -3.81
C LEU A 115 -6.08 -6.37 -3.90
N ARG A 116 -7.08 -5.94 -4.67
CA ARG A 116 -8.28 -6.77 -4.91
C ARG A 116 -7.93 -8.05 -5.66
N THR A 117 -7.03 -7.99 -6.61
CA THR A 117 -6.53 -9.16 -7.33
C THR A 117 -5.81 -10.11 -6.37
N GLU A 118 -4.97 -9.58 -5.49
CA GLU A 118 -4.28 -10.37 -4.46
C GLU A 118 -5.27 -11.02 -3.49
N ALA A 119 -6.28 -10.29 -3.03
CA ALA A 119 -7.32 -10.86 -2.18
C ALA A 119 -8.03 -12.04 -2.86
N ARG A 120 -8.39 -11.90 -4.12
CA ARG A 120 -9.01 -12.99 -4.89
C ARG A 120 -8.08 -14.20 -5.04
N ALA A 121 -6.79 -13.95 -5.31
CA ALA A 121 -5.80 -15.03 -5.43
C ALA A 121 -5.62 -15.80 -4.12
N LEU A 122 -5.78 -15.12 -2.98
CA LEU A 122 -5.72 -15.73 -1.65
C LEU A 122 -7.05 -16.34 -1.19
N GLY A 123 -8.12 -16.20 -1.96
CA GLY A 123 -9.45 -16.64 -1.58
C GLY A 123 -10.10 -15.82 -0.47
N LEU A 124 -9.65 -14.55 -0.29
CA LEU A 124 -10.16 -13.65 0.72
C LEU A 124 -11.33 -12.83 0.17
N PRO A 125 -12.42 -12.66 0.97
CA PRO A 125 -13.65 -12.07 0.46
C PRO A 125 -13.61 -10.55 0.28
N GLU A 126 -12.76 -9.84 1.03
CA GLU A 126 -12.77 -8.39 1.03
C GLU A 126 -11.44 -7.77 1.47
N LEU A 127 -11.31 -6.48 1.18
CA LEU A 127 -10.29 -5.58 1.70
C LEU A 127 -10.85 -4.77 2.85
N GLN A 128 -10.06 -4.55 3.90
CA GLN A 128 -10.36 -3.59 4.95
C GLN A 128 -9.14 -2.70 5.20
N TRP A 129 -9.38 -1.46 5.54
CA TRP A 129 -8.33 -0.49 5.88
C TRP A 129 -8.91 0.63 6.72
N GLN A 130 -8.04 1.51 7.21
CA GLN A 130 -8.44 2.68 7.97
C GLN A 130 -7.65 3.90 7.53
N THR A 131 -8.20 5.07 7.76
CA THR A 131 -7.56 6.36 7.50
C THR A 131 -7.92 7.32 8.63
N PRO A 132 -7.05 8.29 8.96
CA PRO A 132 -7.41 9.31 9.94
C PRO A 132 -8.66 10.10 9.51
N THR A 133 -9.51 10.43 10.49
CA THR A 133 -10.78 11.14 10.21
C THR A 133 -10.57 12.54 9.62
N TRP A 134 -9.39 13.14 9.83
CA TRP A 134 -9.04 14.44 9.24
C TRP A 134 -8.61 14.35 7.77
N ASN A 135 -8.31 13.14 7.25
CA ASN A 135 -7.78 12.95 5.90
C ASN A 135 -8.92 12.96 4.86
N GLU A 136 -9.48 14.13 4.62
CA GLU A 136 -10.65 14.30 3.74
C GLU A 136 -10.38 13.88 2.29
N ASN A 137 -9.18 14.10 1.78
CA ASN A 137 -8.82 13.70 0.41
C ASN A 137 -8.87 12.18 0.25
N ALA A 138 -8.31 11.44 1.20
CA ALA A 138 -8.36 9.98 1.19
C ALA A 138 -9.80 9.47 1.34
N ILE A 139 -10.57 10.05 2.26
CA ILE A 139 -11.98 9.67 2.48
C ILE A 139 -12.78 9.85 1.19
N ARG A 140 -12.64 10.98 0.51
CA ARG A 140 -13.32 11.21 -0.79
C ARG A 140 -12.92 10.18 -1.85
N PHE A 141 -11.63 9.83 -1.90
CA PHE A 141 -11.14 8.80 -2.80
C PHE A 141 -11.78 7.44 -2.51
N TYR A 142 -11.78 7.02 -1.25
CA TYR A 142 -12.36 5.73 -0.85
C TYR A 142 -13.89 5.69 -1.05
N ASP A 143 -14.58 6.79 -0.79
CA ASP A 143 -16.02 6.88 -1.04
C ASP A 143 -16.33 6.73 -2.54
N ARG A 144 -15.52 7.31 -3.43
CA ARG A 144 -15.67 7.14 -4.88
C ARG A 144 -15.44 5.71 -5.35
N LEU A 145 -14.66 4.92 -4.62
CA LEU A 145 -14.49 3.49 -4.92
C LEU A 145 -15.74 2.66 -4.59
N GLY A 146 -16.69 3.24 -3.86
CA GLY A 146 -17.86 2.54 -3.35
C GLY A 146 -17.60 1.80 -2.03
N ALA A 147 -16.50 2.10 -1.35
CA ALA A 147 -16.23 1.53 -0.04
C ALA A 147 -17.19 2.09 1.02
N THR A 148 -17.60 1.24 1.94
CA THR A 148 -18.40 1.66 3.12
C THR A 148 -17.48 1.91 4.30
N SER A 149 -17.84 2.82 5.19
CA SER A 149 -17.02 3.16 6.34
C SER A 149 -17.81 3.31 7.63
N LYS A 150 -17.11 3.17 8.75
CA LYS A 150 -17.57 3.52 10.08
C LYS A 150 -16.40 4.05 10.89
N GLU A 151 -16.68 5.01 11.77
CA GLU A 151 -15.65 5.57 12.63
C GLU A 151 -15.32 4.63 13.77
N LYS A 152 -14.03 4.52 14.09
CA LYS A 152 -13.52 3.76 15.24
C LYS A 152 -12.34 4.52 15.86
N ARG A 153 -12.08 4.24 17.12
CA ARG A 153 -10.87 4.68 17.80
C ARG A 153 -9.86 3.54 17.84
N ARG A 154 -8.61 3.83 17.50
CA ARG A 154 -7.50 2.89 17.64
C ARG A 154 -6.82 3.10 18.99
N TYR A 155 -6.72 2.04 19.78
CA TYR A 155 -6.02 2.04 21.06
C TYR A 155 -4.71 1.29 20.94
N THR A 156 -3.69 1.79 21.61
CA THR A 156 -2.38 1.13 21.71
C THR A 156 -2.00 0.99 23.19
N LEU A 157 -1.62 -0.20 23.57
CA LEU A 157 -1.16 -0.50 24.92
C LEU A 157 0.11 -1.34 24.81
N ARG A 158 1.15 -0.95 25.54
CA ARG A 158 2.38 -1.73 25.57
C ARG A 158 2.13 -3.07 26.28
N ALA A 159 2.77 -4.14 25.80
CA ALA A 159 2.68 -5.46 26.43
C ALA A 159 3.33 -5.49 27.82
N GLU A 160 4.35 -4.66 28.03
CA GLU A 160 5.02 -4.50 29.31
C GLU A 160 4.45 -3.31 30.08
N ALA A 161 4.20 -3.51 31.36
CA ALA A 161 3.68 -2.45 32.23
C ALA A 161 4.79 -1.43 32.55
#